data_37ea82dbf3a9c6a442edcfc9c39bc4d6
#
_entry.id   37ea82dbf3a9c6a442edcfc9c39bc4d6
#
_cell.length_a   1.000
_cell.length_b   1.000
_cell.length_c   1.000
_cell.angle_alpha   90.00
_cell.angle_beta   90.00
_cell.angle_gamma   90.00
#
_symmetry.space_group_name_H-M   'P 1'
#
loop_
_entity.id
_entity.type
_entity.pdbx_description
1 polymer ?
#
loop_
_entity_poly.entity_id
_entity_poly.type
_entity_poly.pdbx_seq_one_letter_code
_entity_poly.pdbx_strand_id
1 'polypeptide(L)'
;MFKDLMNYVLNHPFILFFTKCDLNNDKTMNMINKKIKKSALWAEKNKDKYPQTWEFNFYDKPREGCAYYFTKCPIAKFFKDNNYEEYTELFCNLDYIKIAPSNGILIREHTIAQGDDICDFWIIGNKAKKE
;
A
#
# COMPACT_ATOMS: atom_id res chain seq x y z
N MET A 1 6.53 -12.60 -16.51
CA MET A 1 7.06 -13.61 -15.57
C MET A 1 6.79 -13.25 -14.12
N PHE A 2 7.34 -12.17 -13.60
CA PHE A 2 7.15 -11.81 -12.17
C PHE A 2 5.69 -11.49 -11.80
N LYS A 3 4.97 -10.74 -12.66
CA LYS A 3 3.55 -10.44 -12.49
C LYS A 3 2.69 -11.71 -12.50
N ASP A 4 3.01 -12.66 -13.37
CA ASP A 4 2.29 -13.92 -13.49
C ASP A 4 2.52 -14.81 -12.28
N LEU A 5 3.77 -14.86 -11.78
CA LEU A 5 4.12 -15.57 -10.56
C LEU A 5 3.39 -14.98 -9.35
N MET A 6 3.37 -13.65 -9.22
CA MET A 6 2.65 -12.98 -8.13
C MET A 6 1.15 -13.22 -8.20
N ASN A 7 0.56 -13.17 -9.39
CA ASN A 7 -0.84 -13.50 -9.59
C ASN A 7 -1.14 -14.96 -9.20
N TYR A 8 -0.27 -15.88 -9.58
CA TYR A 8 -0.40 -17.29 -9.20
C TYR A 8 -0.36 -17.46 -7.69
N VAL A 9 0.64 -16.89 -7.01
CA VAL A 9 0.80 -16.98 -5.56
C VAL A 9 -0.40 -16.36 -4.83
N LEU A 10 -0.82 -15.16 -5.22
CA LEU A 10 -1.92 -14.45 -4.55
C LEU A 10 -3.28 -15.09 -4.78
N ASN A 11 -3.47 -15.80 -5.90
CA ASN A 11 -4.71 -16.52 -6.19
C ASN A 11 -4.66 -18.00 -5.80
N HIS A 12 -3.57 -18.45 -5.17
CA HIS A 12 -3.51 -19.83 -4.70
C HIS A 12 -4.58 -20.10 -3.63
N PRO A 13 -5.36 -21.20 -3.73
CA PRO A 13 -6.49 -21.44 -2.83
C PRO A 13 -6.14 -21.40 -1.34
N PHE A 14 -4.94 -21.86 -0.98
CA PHE A 14 -4.45 -21.82 0.39
C PHE A 14 -4.24 -20.38 0.88
N ILE A 15 -3.64 -19.53 0.05
CA ILE A 15 -3.41 -18.11 0.37
C ILE A 15 -4.75 -17.36 0.43
N LEU A 16 -5.65 -17.59 -0.51
CA LEU A 16 -6.98 -17.02 -0.50
C LEU A 16 -7.79 -17.41 0.74
N PHE A 17 -7.63 -18.63 1.24
CA PHE A 17 -8.29 -19.06 2.47
C PHE A 17 -7.86 -18.23 3.68
N PHE A 18 -6.55 -17.91 3.80
CA PHE A 18 -6.01 -17.10 4.89
C PHE A 18 -6.13 -15.58 4.67
N THR A 19 -6.24 -15.14 3.42
CA THR A 19 -6.31 -13.72 3.04
C THR A 19 -7.69 -13.28 2.57
N LYS A 20 -8.71 -14.11 2.79
CA LYS A 20 -10.08 -13.86 2.31
C LYS A 20 -10.66 -12.63 2.99
N CYS A 21 -10.30 -11.47 2.47
CA CYS A 21 -10.81 -10.16 2.86
C CYS A 21 -11.70 -9.62 1.74
N ASP A 22 -12.83 -9.04 2.10
CA ASP A 22 -13.66 -8.28 1.16
C ASP A 22 -13.64 -6.81 1.57
N LEU A 23 -13.00 -5.98 0.77
CA LEU A 23 -12.85 -4.54 1.02
C LEU A 23 -14.16 -3.76 0.85
N ASN A 24 -15.21 -4.39 0.33
CA ASN A 24 -16.56 -3.84 0.37
C ASN A 24 -17.22 -4.01 1.74
N ASN A 25 -16.63 -4.80 2.63
CA ASN A 25 -17.13 -5.01 3.98
C ASN A 25 -16.53 -3.98 4.94
N ASP A 26 -17.38 -3.24 5.65
CA ASP A 26 -16.95 -2.18 6.59
C ASP A 26 -16.05 -2.71 7.72
N LYS A 27 -16.28 -3.91 8.21
CA LYS A 27 -15.45 -4.52 9.25
C LYS A 27 -14.04 -4.77 8.73
N THR A 28 -13.91 -5.26 7.50
CA THR A 28 -12.61 -5.49 6.83
C THR A 28 -11.89 -4.17 6.60
N MET A 29 -12.58 -3.16 6.10
CA MET A 29 -12.02 -1.83 5.87
C MET A 29 -11.55 -1.18 7.17
N ASN A 30 -12.35 -1.28 8.24
CA ASN A 30 -11.97 -0.78 9.57
C ASN A 30 -10.76 -1.51 10.14
N MET A 31 -10.65 -2.82 9.90
CA MET A 31 -9.47 -3.60 10.31
C MET A 31 -8.22 -3.12 9.59
N ILE A 32 -8.29 -2.83 8.30
CA ILE A 32 -7.16 -2.31 7.53
C ILE A 32 -6.76 -0.92 8.02
N ASN A 33 -7.71 -0.03 8.24
CA ASN A 33 -7.46 1.30 8.81
C ASN A 33 -6.73 1.20 10.17
N LYS A 34 -7.16 0.28 11.04
CA LYS A 34 -6.48 0.04 12.33
C LYS A 34 -5.06 -0.48 12.14
N LYS A 35 -4.84 -1.40 11.20
CA LYS A 35 -3.49 -1.92 10.90
C LYS A 35 -2.57 -0.83 10.39
N ILE A 36 -3.03 0.01 9.46
CA ILE A 36 -2.23 1.13 8.94
C ILE A 36 -1.87 2.11 10.06
N LYS A 37 -2.83 2.49 10.90
CA LYS A 37 -2.57 3.36 12.06
C LYS A 37 -1.57 2.75 13.05
N LYS A 38 -1.69 1.45 13.30
CA LYS A 38 -0.74 0.72 14.16
C LYS A 38 0.66 0.70 13.56
N SER A 39 0.77 0.48 12.26
CA SER A 39 2.05 0.53 11.55
C SER A 39 2.67 1.93 11.58
N ALA A 40 1.86 2.96 11.42
CA ALA A 40 2.30 4.36 11.53
C ALA A 40 2.86 4.68 12.93
N LEU A 41 2.15 4.27 13.97
CA LEU A 41 2.63 4.44 15.36
C LEU A 41 3.91 3.68 15.62
N TRP A 42 4.03 2.45 15.12
CA TRP A 42 5.26 1.68 15.23
C TRP A 42 6.42 2.38 14.53
N ALA A 43 6.22 2.85 13.31
CA ALA A 43 7.24 3.53 12.52
C ALA A 43 7.71 4.82 13.23
N GLU A 44 6.78 5.62 13.72
CA GLU A 44 7.10 6.86 14.49
C GLU A 44 7.89 6.56 15.76
N LYS A 45 7.48 5.54 16.50
CA LYS A 45 8.17 5.13 17.74
C LYS A 45 9.59 4.59 17.50
N ASN A 46 9.82 3.99 16.36
CA ASN A 46 11.07 3.31 16.03
C ASN A 46 11.95 4.08 15.02
N LYS A 47 11.60 5.30 14.66
CA LYS A 47 12.32 6.07 13.63
C LYS A 47 13.78 6.33 13.98
N ASP A 48 14.11 6.47 15.27
CA ASP A 48 15.50 6.68 15.70
C ASP A 48 16.35 5.41 15.54
N LYS A 49 15.74 4.25 15.76
CA LYS A 49 16.39 2.95 15.56
C LYS A 49 16.46 2.54 14.11
N TYR A 50 15.43 2.88 13.34
CA TYR A 50 15.28 2.57 11.93
C TYR A 50 15.00 3.84 11.11
N PRO A 51 16.00 4.71 10.90
CA PRO A 51 15.81 6.02 10.28
C PRO A 51 15.33 5.95 8.81
N GLN A 52 15.42 4.78 8.18
CA GLN A 52 14.94 4.56 6.82
C GLN A 52 13.53 3.99 6.73
N THR A 53 12.82 3.83 7.86
CA THR A 53 11.45 3.32 7.84
C THR A 53 10.48 4.28 7.15
N TRP A 54 9.29 3.77 6.79
CA TRP A 54 8.25 4.58 6.18
C TRP A 54 7.81 5.71 7.11
N GLU A 55 7.56 6.88 6.53
CA GLU A 55 6.94 8.00 7.20
C GLU A 55 5.49 8.12 6.73
N PHE A 56 4.57 7.71 7.61
CA PHE A 56 3.13 7.71 7.34
C PHE A 56 2.53 9.07 7.63
N ASN A 57 1.63 9.51 6.75
CA ASN A 57 0.84 10.71 6.93
C ASN A 57 -0.63 10.43 6.61
N PHE A 58 -1.52 11.15 7.26
CA PHE A 58 -2.96 11.00 7.09
C PHE A 58 -3.56 12.32 6.64
N TYR A 59 -4.64 12.26 5.88
CA TYR A 59 -5.36 13.44 5.44
C TYR A 59 -6.21 14.02 6.57
N ASP A 60 -6.31 15.35 6.64
CA ASP A 60 -7.11 16.07 7.64
C ASP A 60 -8.60 15.75 7.51
N LYS A 61 -9.07 15.59 6.27
CA LYS A 61 -10.46 15.22 5.98
C LYS A 61 -10.55 13.73 5.72
N PRO A 62 -11.43 13.02 6.45
CA PRO A 62 -11.64 11.60 6.22
C PRO A 62 -12.18 11.35 4.81
N ARG A 63 -11.69 10.31 4.17
CA ARG A 63 -12.18 9.77 2.89
C ARG A 63 -12.82 8.41 3.13
N GLU A 64 -13.76 8.05 2.26
CA GLU A 64 -14.27 6.69 2.23
C GLU A 64 -13.13 5.70 2.01
N GLY A 65 -13.17 4.56 2.72
CA GLY A 65 -12.15 3.54 2.63
C GLY A 65 -10.93 3.79 3.52
N CYS A 66 -9.75 3.61 2.97
CA CYS A 66 -8.49 3.80 3.66
C CYS A 66 -7.59 4.72 2.82
N ALA A 67 -7.29 5.90 3.34
CA ALA A 67 -6.46 6.89 2.65
C ALA A 67 -5.31 7.36 3.54
N TYR A 68 -4.10 7.30 3.01
CA TYR A 68 -2.87 7.76 3.66
C TYR A 68 -1.80 8.02 2.60
N TYR A 69 -0.69 8.60 2.99
CA TYR A 69 0.45 8.79 2.10
C TYR A 69 1.77 8.69 2.85
N PHE A 70 2.82 8.33 2.11
CA PHE A 70 4.19 8.32 2.60
C PHE A 70 4.94 9.55 2.10
N THR A 71 5.71 10.17 2.96
CA THR A 71 6.72 11.18 2.59
C THR A 71 8.11 10.57 2.52
N LYS A 72 8.28 9.34 2.98
CA LYS A 72 9.52 8.58 2.94
C LYS A 72 9.23 7.12 2.60
N CYS A 73 9.93 6.59 1.61
CA CYS A 73 9.82 5.19 1.19
C CYS A 73 11.20 4.53 1.22
N PRO A 74 11.45 3.57 2.11
CA PRO A 74 12.74 2.88 2.18
C PRO A 74 13.05 2.06 0.93
N ILE A 75 12.03 1.57 0.21
CA ILE A 75 12.19 0.81 -1.03
C ILE A 75 12.73 1.73 -2.12
N ALA A 76 12.11 2.88 -2.34
CA ALA A 76 12.58 3.85 -3.33
C ALA A 76 14.01 4.33 -3.03
N LYS A 77 14.30 4.59 -1.75
CA LYS A 77 15.65 4.98 -1.32
C LYS A 77 16.68 3.88 -1.57
N PHE A 78 16.37 2.63 -1.22
CA PHE A 78 17.26 1.49 -1.44
C PHE A 78 17.62 1.32 -2.91
N PHE A 79 16.63 1.35 -3.79
CA PHE A 79 16.88 1.21 -5.22
C PHE A 79 17.67 2.38 -5.78
N LYS A 80 17.39 3.60 -5.33
CA LYS A 80 18.15 4.79 -5.74
C LYS A 80 19.61 4.70 -5.30
N ASP A 81 19.86 4.36 -4.03
CA ASP A 81 21.22 4.27 -3.48
C ASP A 81 22.07 3.17 -4.13
N ASN A 82 21.43 2.19 -4.74
CA ASN A 82 22.10 1.07 -5.42
C ASN A 82 22.02 1.14 -6.96
N ASN A 83 21.58 2.26 -7.54
CA ASN A 83 21.43 2.48 -8.98
C ASN A 83 20.48 1.47 -9.65
N TYR A 84 19.37 1.13 -8.98
CA TYR A 84 18.33 0.23 -9.45
C TYR A 84 16.96 0.91 -9.55
N GLU A 85 16.91 2.24 -9.74
CA GLU A 85 15.66 3.02 -9.80
C GLU A 85 14.69 2.46 -10.83
N GLU A 86 15.17 1.90 -11.92
CA GLU A 86 14.34 1.29 -12.98
C GLU A 86 13.44 0.16 -12.48
N TYR A 87 13.78 -0.49 -11.36
CA TYR A 87 12.98 -1.57 -10.77
C TYR A 87 11.97 -1.08 -9.73
N THR A 88 12.06 0.17 -9.29
CA THR A 88 11.20 0.69 -8.21
C THR A 88 9.74 0.68 -8.61
N GLU A 89 9.42 1.07 -9.84
CA GLU A 89 8.05 1.08 -10.36
C GLU A 89 7.42 -0.33 -10.35
N LEU A 90 8.22 -1.35 -10.64
CA LEU A 90 7.78 -2.73 -10.60
C LEU A 90 7.27 -3.11 -9.20
N PHE A 91 8.00 -2.73 -8.15
CA PHE A 91 7.60 -2.97 -6.76
C PHE A 91 6.37 -2.14 -6.35
N CYS A 92 6.30 -0.88 -6.78
CA CYS A 92 5.13 -0.04 -6.54
C CYS A 92 3.86 -0.62 -7.16
N ASN A 93 3.96 -1.21 -8.34
CA ASN A 93 2.83 -1.81 -9.05
C ASN A 93 2.32 -3.11 -8.41
N LEU A 94 3.09 -3.76 -7.53
CA LEU A 94 2.63 -4.93 -6.77
C LEU A 94 1.45 -4.61 -5.85
N ASP A 95 1.32 -3.38 -5.40
CA ASP A 95 0.23 -2.98 -4.52
C ASP A 95 -1.14 -3.13 -5.20
N TYR A 96 -1.23 -2.82 -6.49
CA TYR A 96 -2.44 -3.06 -7.28
C TYR A 96 -2.82 -4.54 -7.34
N ILE A 97 -1.83 -5.40 -7.51
CA ILE A 97 -2.00 -6.85 -7.58
C ILE A 97 -2.45 -7.43 -6.24
N LYS A 98 -1.96 -6.89 -5.12
CA LYS A 98 -2.34 -7.33 -3.77
C LYS A 98 -3.76 -6.93 -3.39
N ILE A 99 -4.21 -5.77 -3.86
CA ILE A 99 -5.50 -5.19 -3.45
C ILE A 99 -6.66 -5.76 -4.29
N ALA A 100 -6.46 -6.02 -5.57
CA ALA A 100 -7.49 -6.49 -6.48
C ALA A 100 -8.19 -7.79 -6.03
N PRO A 101 -7.51 -8.84 -5.54
CA PRO A 101 -8.17 -10.08 -5.09
C PRO A 101 -9.11 -9.90 -3.90
N SER A 102 -8.98 -8.80 -3.16
CA SER A 102 -9.84 -8.46 -2.02
C SER A 102 -11.02 -7.56 -2.42
N ASN A 103 -11.42 -7.55 -3.68
CA ASN A 103 -12.46 -6.67 -4.21
C ASN A 103 -12.16 -5.18 -3.97
N GLY A 104 -10.89 -4.82 -3.96
CA GLY A 104 -10.43 -3.47 -3.72
C GLY A 104 -9.92 -2.78 -4.98
N ILE A 105 -9.90 -1.47 -4.91
CA ILE A 105 -9.28 -0.59 -5.89
C ILE A 105 -8.28 0.30 -5.17
N LEU A 106 -7.05 0.35 -5.68
CA LEU A 106 -6.06 1.33 -5.27
C LEU A 106 -6.11 2.52 -6.23
N ILE A 107 -6.36 3.70 -5.69
CA ILE A 107 -6.26 4.96 -6.41
C ILE A 107 -4.96 5.62 -5.95
N ARG A 108 -4.05 5.85 -6.88
CA ARG A 108 -2.73 6.44 -6.64
C ARG A 108 -2.41 7.42 -7.77
N GLU A 109 -2.09 8.64 -7.41
CA GLU A 109 -1.75 9.70 -8.37
C GLU A 109 -0.26 10.04 -8.34
N HIS A 110 0.41 9.83 -7.20
CA HIS A 110 1.78 10.21 -6.96
C HIS A 110 2.63 9.05 -6.43
N THR A 111 3.88 8.96 -6.88
CA THR A 111 4.86 8.03 -6.29
C THR A 111 6.23 8.70 -6.17
N ILE A 112 6.90 8.43 -5.07
CA ILE A 112 8.30 8.86 -4.85
C ILE A 112 9.22 8.24 -5.91
N ALA A 113 8.91 7.04 -6.38
CA ALA A 113 9.63 6.36 -7.45
C ALA A 113 9.62 7.12 -8.78
N GLN A 114 8.56 7.88 -9.06
CA GLN A 114 8.44 8.72 -10.27
C GLN A 114 8.96 10.15 -10.07
N GLY A 115 9.50 10.44 -8.89
CA GLY A 115 10.06 11.75 -8.56
C GLY A 115 9.13 12.70 -7.81
N ASP A 116 7.95 12.24 -7.42
CA ASP A 116 7.04 13.02 -6.59
C ASP A 116 7.50 13.08 -5.12
N ASP A 117 7.02 14.05 -4.36
CA ASP A 117 7.35 14.19 -2.94
C ASP A 117 6.63 13.20 -2.04
N ILE A 118 5.59 12.57 -2.55
CA ILE A 118 4.75 11.64 -1.80
C ILE A 118 4.45 10.36 -2.59
N CYS A 119 4.10 9.32 -1.85
CA CYS A 119 3.43 8.12 -2.36
C CYS A 119 2.04 8.06 -1.75
N ASP A 120 1.00 8.36 -2.51
CA ASP A 120 -0.37 8.35 -2.00
C ASP A 120 -1.04 6.98 -2.18
N PHE A 121 -1.90 6.66 -1.21
CA PHE A 121 -2.69 5.44 -1.18
C PHE A 121 -4.13 5.77 -0.82
N TRP A 122 -5.03 5.51 -1.74
CA TRP A 122 -6.45 5.55 -1.45
C TRP A 122 -7.07 4.21 -1.87
N ILE A 123 -7.45 3.42 -0.88
CA ILE A 123 -7.98 2.08 -1.04
C ILE A 123 -9.46 2.09 -0.74
N ILE A 124 -10.27 1.68 -1.70
CA ILE A 124 -11.72 1.56 -1.59
C ILE A 124 -12.17 0.16 -2.03
N GLY A 125 -13.35 -0.25 -1.63
CA GLY A 125 -14.01 -1.41 -2.22
C GLY A 125 -14.43 -1.13 -3.67
N ASN A 126 -14.44 -2.15 -4.52
CA ASN A 126 -14.77 -1.97 -5.94
C ASN A 126 -16.23 -1.58 -6.21
N LYS A 127 -17.11 -1.67 -5.19
CA LYS A 127 -18.50 -1.22 -5.22
C LYS A 127 -18.68 0.20 -4.66
N ALA A 128 -17.65 0.81 -4.10
CA ALA A 128 -17.70 2.17 -3.59
C ALA A 128 -17.83 3.18 -4.74
N LYS A 129 -18.53 4.29 -4.46
CA LYS A 129 -18.57 5.40 -5.42
C LYS A 129 -17.22 6.11 -5.40
N LYS A 130 -16.63 6.28 -6.57
CA LYS A 130 -15.46 7.13 -6.74
C LYS A 130 -15.93 8.59 -6.68
N GLU A 131 -15.51 9.29 -5.67
CA GLU A 131 -15.69 10.73 -5.59
C GLU A 131 -14.57 11.46 -6.31
#